data_994a2b897d5f6dc68cfbd4b3a9a3dfed
#
_entry.id   994a2b897d5f6dc68cfbd4b3a9a3dfed
#
_cell.length_a   1.000
_cell.length_b   1.000
_cell.length_c   1.000
_cell.angle_alpha   90.00
_cell.angle_beta   90.00
_cell.angle_gamma   90.00
#
_symmetry.space_group_name_H-M   'P 1'
#
loop_
_entity.id
_entity.type
_entity.pdbx_description
1 polymer ?
#
loop_
_entity_poly.entity_id
_entity_poly.type
_entity_poly.pdbx_seq_one_letter_code
_entity_poly.pdbx_strand_id
1 'polypeptide(L)'
;MSSRVPTDFNPDSTYINYPVIPQPPQPKDKTAYLEKRAAWEPHRRTFHHNGAKLSGWLIEKKGQPLLVYYGGNAMDISMMLPYLDRFPHAKLLVNYRGYGLSTGSPTEQDIMGDSLAILDSVLKETGRTPDDVILVGQSLGSGVATQVASVRHVKKLVLLVPFDSLLETARGLFPYLPVKLLLPDHFRSDLAAPKVACPVSILAAGADEVIPPHHAKRLRDCFSVPVSYQEFPGAMHNTIWLSPGFDKAFSQSIGY
;
A
#
# COMPACT_ATOMS: atom_id res chain seq x y z
N MET A 1 -3.71 -9.69 29.50
CA MET A 1 -4.01 -10.82 28.61
C MET A 1 -3.76 -10.34 27.21
N SER A 2 -2.70 -10.82 26.58
CA SER A 2 -2.26 -10.42 25.24
C SER A 2 -3.18 -11.05 24.21
N SER A 3 -4.05 -10.27 23.56
CA SER A 3 -4.80 -10.72 22.42
C SER A 3 -3.86 -10.76 21.20
N ARG A 4 -3.23 -11.90 21.01
CA ARG A 4 -2.48 -12.20 19.79
C ARG A 4 -3.45 -12.18 18.62
N VAL A 5 -3.18 -11.35 17.63
CA VAL A 5 -3.72 -11.54 16.28
C VAL A 5 -3.38 -12.98 15.87
N PRO A 6 -4.34 -13.77 15.36
CA PRO A 6 -4.08 -15.15 15.00
C PRO A 6 -2.92 -15.25 14.01
N THR A 7 -1.90 -16.03 14.35
CA THR A 7 -0.68 -16.24 13.54
C THR A 7 -0.87 -17.32 12.47
N ASP A 8 -2.05 -17.91 12.38
CA ASP A 8 -2.31 -19.01 11.46
C ASP A 8 -3.01 -18.49 10.19
N PHE A 9 -2.22 -17.84 9.34
CA PHE A 9 -2.66 -17.58 7.99
C PHE A 9 -2.61 -18.88 7.18
N ASN A 10 -3.77 -19.54 7.10
CA ASN A 10 -4.01 -20.60 6.14
C ASN A 10 -4.50 -19.93 4.84
N PRO A 11 -3.80 -20.06 3.69
CA PRO A 11 -4.26 -19.51 2.42
C PRO A 11 -5.62 -20.05 1.97
N ASP A 12 -6.09 -21.14 2.56
CA ASP A 12 -7.41 -21.76 2.33
C ASP A 12 -8.41 -21.48 3.46
N SER A 13 -8.02 -20.77 4.53
CA SER A 13 -8.94 -20.47 5.63
C SER A 13 -9.84 -19.31 5.29
N THR A 14 -11.12 -19.59 5.29
CA THR A 14 -12.24 -18.66 5.31
C THR A 14 -11.99 -17.50 6.27
N TYR A 15 -11.97 -16.31 5.73
CA TYR A 15 -11.82 -15.02 6.40
C TYR A 15 -12.71 -14.95 7.64
N ILE A 16 -12.10 -14.64 8.80
CA ILE A 16 -12.84 -14.25 10.00
C ILE A 16 -13.65 -13.01 9.64
N ASN A 17 -14.93 -13.02 10.02
CA ASN A 17 -15.95 -12.00 9.78
C ASN A 17 -15.58 -10.59 10.29
N TYR A 18 -14.59 -9.95 9.64
CA TYR A 18 -14.63 -8.52 9.45
C TYR A 18 -15.58 -8.23 8.29
N PRO A 19 -16.32 -7.09 8.26
CA PRO A 19 -17.13 -6.75 7.12
C PRO A 19 -16.28 -6.98 5.88
N VAL A 20 -16.72 -7.89 5.03
CA VAL A 20 -15.98 -8.41 3.87
C VAL A 20 -15.43 -7.21 3.13
N ILE A 21 -14.11 -6.99 3.24
CA ILE A 21 -13.42 -6.09 2.34
C ILE A 21 -13.63 -6.72 0.96
N PRO A 22 -14.42 -6.12 0.05
CA PRO A 22 -14.62 -6.69 -1.26
C PRO A 22 -13.22 -6.83 -1.87
N GLN A 23 -12.83 -8.07 -2.15
CA GLN A 23 -11.58 -8.32 -2.84
C GLN A 23 -11.62 -7.55 -4.16
N PRO A 24 -10.48 -7.03 -4.67
CA PRO A 24 -10.44 -6.52 -6.03
C PRO A 24 -11.15 -7.54 -6.92
N PRO A 25 -11.93 -7.09 -7.92
CA PRO A 25 -12.83 -7.95 -8.66
C PRO A 25 -12.09 -9.20 -9.08
N GLN A 26 -12.62 -10.37 -8.63
CA GLN A 26 -12.05 -11.65 -9.01
C GLN A 26 -11.98 -11.68 -10.53
N PRO A 27 -10.86 -12.05 -11.13
CA PRO A 27 -10.77 -12.12 -12.57
C PRO A 27 -11.91 -12.99 -13.08
N LYS A 28 -12.62 -12.50 -14.10
CA LYS A 28 -13.75 -13.22 -14.72
C LYS A 28 -13.33 -14.60 -15.21
N ASP A 29 -12.04 -14.77 -15.50
CA ASP A 29 -11.41 -16.02 -15.87
C ASP A 29 -10.27 -16.32 -14.87
N LYS A 30 -10.52 -17.28 -13.97
CA LYS A 30 -9.57 -17.75 -12.98
C LYS A 30 -8.33 -18.39 -13.61
N THR A 31 -8.50 -19.08 -14.73
CA THR A 31 -7.41 -19.77 -15.44
C THR A 31 -6.47 -18.73 -16.03
N ALA A 32 -6.99 -17.74 -16.77
CA ALA A 32 -6.18 -16.65 -17.32
C ALA A 32 -5.49 -15.81 -16.24
N TYR A 33 -6.10 -15.68 -15.04
CA TYR A 33 -5.48 -15.00 -13.90
C TYR A 33 -4.27 -15.77 -13.36
N LEU A 34 -4.40 -17.10 -13.21
CA LEU A 34 -3.30 -17.96 -12.76
C LEU A 34 -2.17 -18.04 -13.79
N GLU A 35 -2.53 -18.14 -15.08
CA GLU A 35 -1.56 -18.10 -16.18
C GLU A 35 -0.78 -16.78 -16.20
N LYS A 36 -1.46 -15.63 -16.05
CA LYS A 36 -0.78 -14.33 -15.92
C LYS A 36 0.14 -14.28 -14.70
N ARG A 37 -0.26 -14.87 -13.58
CA ARG A 37 0.56 -14.91 -12.36
C ARG A 37 1.83 -15.73 -12.58
N ALA A 38 1.75 -16.83 -13.31
CA ALA A 38 2.91 -17.64 -13.69
C ALA A 38 3.94 -16.84 -14.48
N ALA A 39 3.52 -15.85 -15.27
CA ALA A 39 4.42 -14.97 -16.01
C ALA A 39 5.33 -14.12 -15.11
N TRP A 40 4.96 -13.84 -13.87
CA TRP A 40 5.77 -13.05 -12.91
C TRP A 40 6.64 -13.91 -11.98
N GLU A 41 6.49 -15.24 -11.98
CA GLU A 41 7.34 -16.13 -11.15
C GLU A 41 8.85 -15.94 -11.42
N PRO A 42 9.33 -15.69 -12.65
CA PRO A 42 10.74 -15.38 -12.89
C PRO A 42 11.24 -14.10 -12.22
N HIS A 43 10.32 -13.20 -11.87
CA HIS A 43 10.61 -11.92 -11.20
C HIS A 43 10.42 -12.00 -9.69
N ARG A 44 9.99 -13.15 -9.17
CA ARG A 44 9.81 -13.33 -7.73
C ARG A 44 11.15 -13.25 -7.00
N ARG A 45 11.14 -12.54 -5.86
CA ARG A 45 12.31 -12.33 -5.01
C ARG A 45 11.97 -12.68 -3.57
N THR A 46 12.96 -13.10 -2.83
CA THR A 46 12.91 -13.22 -1.38
C THR A 46 13.90 -12.23 -0.79
N PHE A 47 13.39 -11.32 0.02
CA PHE A 47 14.20 -10.38 0.78
C PHE A 47 14.35 -10.89 2.21
N HIS A 48 15.49 -10.57 2.84
CA HIS A 48 15.76 -10.96 4.22
C HIS A 48 16.05 -9.71 5.05
N HIS A 49 15.31 -9.52 6.12
CA HIS A 49 15.54 -8.43 7.06
C HIS A 49 15.09 -8.83 8.47
N ASN A 50 15.91 -8.56 9.48
CA ASN A 50 15.62 -8.81 10.91
C ASN A 50 14.95 -10.17 11.15
N GLY A 51 15.52 -11.26 10.63
CA GLY A 51 15.05 -12.63 10.81
C GLY A 51 13.81 -13.03 10.02
N ALA A 52 13.17 -12.12 9.30
CA ALA A 52 12.05 -12.44 8.42
C ALA A 52 12.50 -12.70 6.97
N LYS A 53 11.75 -13.58 6.30
CA LYS A 53 11.80 -13.79 4.84
C LYS A 53 10.58 -13.13 4.25
N LEU A 54 10.81 -12.16 3.34
CA LEU A 54 9.76 -11.35 2.72
C LEU A 54 9.67 -11.72 1.24
N SER A 55 8.51 -12.21 0.83
CA SER A 55 8.24 -12.58 -0.56
C SER A 55 7.72 -11.39 -1.35
N GLY A 56 8.31 -11.15 -2.52
CA GLY A 56 7.91 -10.03 -3.39
C GLY A 56 8.30 -10.25 -4.84
N TRP A 57 8.15 -9.22 -5.64
CA TRP A 57 8.48 -9.19 -7.06
C TRP A 57 9.27 -7.92 -7.37
N LEU A 58 10.37 -8.10 -8.09
CA LEU A 58 11.13 -7.02 -8.70
C LEU A 58 11.10 -7.21 -10.22
N ILE A 59 10.27 -6.42 -10.89
CA ILE A 59 10.11 -6.44 -12.34
C ILE A 59 10.91 -5.27 -12.91
N GLU A 60 12.07 -5.58 -13.48
CA GLU A 60 12.95 -4.58 -14.05
C GLU A 60 12.46 -4.09 -15.42
N LYS A 61 12.54 -2.78 -15.63
CA LYS A 61 12.31 -2.11 -16.91
C LYS A 61 13.41 -1.05 -17.10
N LYS A 62 14.31 -1.28 -18.04
CA LYS A 62 15.45 -0.40 -18.28
C LYS A 62 15.01 1.03 -18.59
N GLY A 63 15.60 2.00 -17.93
CA GLY A 63 15.34 3.43 -18.16
C GLY A 63 13.99 3.92 -17.66
N GLN A 64 13.19 3.07 -16.99
CA GLN A 64 11.90 3.46 -16.42
C GLN A 64 12.02 3.69 -14.91
N PRO A 65 11.26 4.66 -14.36
CA PRO A 65 11.16 4.84 -12.92
C PRO A 65 10.71 3.56 -12.20
N LEU A 66 11.10 3.40 -10.94
CA LEU A 66 10.69 2.30 -10.07
C LEU A 66 9.40 2.67 -9.32
N LEU A 67 8.32 2.00 -9.62
CA LEU A 67 7.07 2.08 -8.87
C LEU A 67 7.14 1.06 -7.73
N VAL A 68 7.17 1.56 -6.49
CA VAL A 68 7.10 0.74 -5.28
C VAL A 68 5.68 0.77 -4.75
N TYR A 69 5.04 -0.40 -4.68
CA TYR A 69 3.64 -0.49 -4.26
C TYR A 69 3.51 -1.11 -2.88
N TYR A 70 2.86 -0.38 -1.96
CA TYR A 70 2.51 -0.81 -0.62
C TYR A 70 1.02 -1.13 -0.55
N GLY A 71 0.69 -2.38 -0.25
CA GLY A 71 -0.67 -2.89 -0.26
C GLY A 71 -1.49 -2.56 0.98
N GLY A 72 -2.79 -2.83 0.90
CA GLY A 72 -3.72 -2.70 2.00
C GLY A 72 -3.57 -3.80 3.06
N ASN A 73 -4.37 -3.69 4.13
CA ASN A 73 -4.41 -4.71 5.17
C ASN A 73 -4.89 -6.05 4.61
N ALA A 74 -4.25 -7.15 5.03
CA ALA A 74 -4.52 -8.53 4.61
C ALA A 74 -4.44 -8.79 3.09
N MET A 75 -3.82 -7.89 2.32
CA MET A 75 -3.68 -8.03 0.87
C MET A 75 -2.46 -8.90 0.51
N ASP A 76 -2.65 -9.99 -0.23
CA ASP A 76 -1.55 -10.57 -1.01
C ASP A 76 -1.21 -9.62 -2.15
N ILE A 77 -0.03 -8.99 -2.07
CA ILE A 77 0.40 -7.93 -3.00
C ILE A 77 0.45 -8.40 -4.45
N SER A 78 0.62 -9.70 -4.70
CA SER A 78 0.64 -10.28 -6.05
C SER A 78 -0.66 -10.06 -6.83
N MET A 79 -1.76 -9.78 -6.13
CA MET A 79 -3.04 -9.44 -6.76
C MET A 79 -2.96 -8.15 -7.59
N MET A 80 -2.01 -7.27 -7.29
CA MET A 80 -1.81 -6.02 -8.02
C MET A 80 -0.95 -6.17 -9.28
N LEU A 81 -0.25 -7.30 -9.45
CA LEU A 81 0.62 -7.52 -10.61
C LEU A 81 -0.09 -7.34 -11.96
N PRO A 82 -1.28 -7.96 -12.21
CA PRO A 82 -1.97 -7.80 -13.49
C PRO A 82 -2.38 -6.36 -13.78
N TYR A 83 -2.76 -5.60 -12.75
CA TYR A 83 -3.14 -4.21 -12.90
C TYR A 83 -1.92 -3.33 -13.19
N LEU A 84 -0.86 -3.48 -12.40
CA LEU A 84 0.33 -2.65 -12.50
C LEU A 84 1.16 -2.97 -13.75
N ASP A 85 1.07 -4.19 -14.29
CA ASP A 85 1.77 -4.56 -15.52
C ASP A 85 1.31 -3.80 -16.77
N ARG A 86 0.15 -3.17 -16.69
CA ARG A 86 -0.37 -2.26 -17.74
C ARG A 86 0.50 -1.01 -17.92
N PHE A 87 1.36 -0.67 -16.95
CA PHE A 87 2.19 0.52 -16.96
C PHE A 87 3.66 0.18 -17.23
N PRO A 88 4.42 1.05 -17.94
CA PRO A 88 5.78 0.74 -18.40
C PRO A 88 6.84 0.77 -17.30
N HIS A 89 6.50 1.18 -16.09
CA HIS A 89 7.43 1.32 -14.96
C HIS A 89 8.14 0.01 -14.60
N ALA A 90 9.35 0.07 -14.06
CA ALA A 90 9.87 -0.99 -13.20
C ALA A 90 9.01 -1.09 -11.94
N LYS A 91 8.92 -2.26 -11.31
CA LYS A 91 7.98 -2.48 -10.20
C LYS A 91 8.62 -3.24 -9.07
N LEU A 92 8.40 -2.77 -7.85
CA LEU A 92 8.73 -3.46 -6.61
C LEU A 92 7.46 -3.62 -5.78
N LEU A 93 7.07 -4.88 -5.56
CA LEU A 93 5.95 -5.25 -4.72
C LEU A 93 6.44 -6.27 -3.71
N VAL A 94 6.25 -6.02 -2.41
CA VAL A 94 6.68 -6.95 -1.36
C VAL A 94 5.55 -7.14 -0.36
N ASN A 95 5.23 -8.40 -0.06
CA ASN A 95 4.30 -8.74 1.01
C ASN A 95 4.89 -8.36 2.37
N TYR A 96 4.10 -7.71 3.21
CA TYR A 96 4.48 -7.46 4.60
C TYR A 96 4.74 -8.77 5.34
N ARG A 97 5.40 -8.70 6.51
CA ARG A 97 5.55 -9.84 7.42
C ARG A 97 4.20 -10.49 7.70
N GLY A 98 4.14 -11.82 7.66
CA GLY A 98 2.92 -12.59 7.85
C GLY A 98 1.90 -12.53 6.71
N TYR A 99 2.19 -11.83 5.59
CA TYR A 99 1.31 -11.73 4.44
C TYR A 99 1.84 -12.59 3.29
N GLY A 100 0.93 -13.20 2.52
CA GLY A 100 1.29 -14.08 1.42
C GLY A 100 2.27 -15.17 1.87
N LEU A 101 3.45 -15.23 1.22
CA LEU A 101 4.52 -16.17 1.58
C LEU A 101 5.60 -15.56 2.48
N SER A 102 5.38 -14.37 3.01
CA SER A 102 6.30 -13.72 3.97
C SER A 102 6.15 -14.31 5.36
N THR A 103 7.28 -14.50 6.07
CA THR A 103 7.29 -15.00 7.44
C THR A 103 7.21 -13.87 8.47
N GLY A 104 7.05 -14.20 9.74
CA GLY A 104 7.00 -13.25 10.85
C GLY A 104 5.61 -12.69 11.11
N SER A 105 5.53 -11.70 11.99
CA SER A 105 4.30 -11.01 12.35
C SER A 105 4.40 -9.53 12.00
N PRO A 106 3.36 -8.91 11.44
CA PRO A 106 3.39 -7.50 11.08
C PRO A 106 3.27 -6.63 12.33
N THR A 107 4.19 -5.69 12.49
CA THR A 107 4.09 -4.54 13.37
C THR A 107 4.42 -3.28 12.57
N GLU A 108 3.96 -2.11 12.97
CA GLU A 108 4.32 -0.86 12.29
C GLU A 108 5.84 -0.70 12.20
N GLN A 109 6.55 -0.94 13.30
CA GLN A 109 8.00 -0.84 13.37
C GLN A 109 8.70 -1.78 12.38
N ASP A 110 8.27 -3.04 12.32
CA ASP A 110 8.86 -4.04 11.43
C ASP A 110 8.55 -3.74 9.96
N ILE A 111 7.31 -3.39 9.63
CA ILE A 111 6.89 -3.02 8.27
C ILE A 111 7.71 -1.83 7.77
N MET A 112 7.92 -0.83 8.62
CA MET A 112 8.73 0.33 8.27
C MET A 112 10.19 -0.02 8.08
N GLY A 113 10.78 -0.79 9.00
CA GLY A 113 12.17 -1.27 8.89
C GLY A 113 12.41 -2.07 7.61
N ASP A 114 11.51 -3.01 7.31
CA ASP A 114 11.55 -3.83 6.09
C ASP A 114 11.44 -2.97 4.84
N SER A 115 10.47 -2.05 4.82
CA SER A 115 10.22 -1.17 3.66
C SER A 115 11.45 -0.33 3.32
N LEU A 116 12.11 0.25 4.33
CA LEU A 116 13.31 1.06 4.14
C LEU A 116 14.51 0.19 3.70
N ALA A 117 14.76 -0.93 4.36
CA ALA A 117 15.88 -1.80 4.05
C ALA A 117 15.77 -2.39 2.63
N ILE A 118 14.56 -2.80 2.23
CA ILE A 118 14.33 -3.35 0.89
C ILE A 118 14.46 -2.26 -0.17
N LEU A 119 13.89 -1.07 0.05
CA LEU A 119 14.03 0.05 -0.88
C LEU A 119 15.51 0.39 -1.09
N ASP A 120 16.27 0.61 -0.01
CA ASP A 120 17.68 0.96 -0.07
C ASP A 120 18.51 -0.13 -0.78
N SER A 121 18.21 -1.42 -0.51
CA SER A 121 18.87 -2.56 -1.17
C SER A 121 18.58 -2.61 -2.66
N VAL A 122 17.33 -2.41 -3.07
CA VAL A 122 16.93 -2.44 -4.49
C VAL A 122 17.52 -1.26 -5.25
N LEU A 123 17.55 -0.07 -4.68
CA LEU A 123 18.21 1.10 -5.29
C LEU A 123 19.70 0.82 -5.53
N LYS A 124 20.38 0.26 -4.54
CA LYS A 124 21.80 -0.11 -4.66
C LYS A 124 22.02 -1.19 -5.72
N GLU A 125 21.19 -2.25 -5.75
CA GLU A 125 21.28 -3.35 -6.71
C GLU A 125 21.07 -2.86 -8.14
N THR A 126 20.09 -1.98 -8.36
CA THR A 126 19.65 -1.56 -9.69
C THR A 126 20.35 -0.29 -10.19
N GLY A 127 21.17 0.35 -9.36
CA GLY A 127 21.84 1.61 -9.67
C GLY A 127 20.88 2.80 -9.83
N ARG A 128 19.64 2.68 -9.34
CA ARG A 128 18.66 3.78 -9.35
C ARG A 128 18.94 4.77 -8.24
N THR A 129 18.54 6.01 -8.50
CA THR A 129 18.56 7.08 -7.51
C THR A 129 17.19 7.27 -6.87
N PRO A 130 17.06 7.96 -5.74
CA PRO A 130 15.78 8.33 -5.16
C PRO A 130 14.86 9.09 -6.13
N ASP A 131 15.41 9.87 -7.06
CA ASP A 131 14.65 10.60 -8.09
C ASP A 131 13.97 9.69 -9.13
N ASP A 132 14.30 8.41 -9.14
CA ASP A 132 13.68 7.41 -9.98
C ASP A 132 12.51 6.68 -9.30
N VAL A 133 12.23 6.97 -8.01
CA VAL A 133 11.27 6.23 -7.18
C VAL A 133 9.92 6.92 -7.12
N ILE A 134 8.86 6.17 -7.44
CA ILE A 134 7.47 6.55 -7.22
C ILE A 134 6.89 5.60 -6.18
N LEU A 135 6.51 6.13 -5.00
CA LEU A 135 5.81 5.34 -3.99
C LEU A 135 4.31 5.39 -4.23
N VAL A 136 3.68 4.22 -4.22
CA VAL A 136 2.23 4.09 -4.26
C VAL A 136 1.78 3.35 -3.01
N GLY A 137 0.89 3.93 -2.22
CA GLY A 137 0.35 3.32 -1.02
C GLY A 137 -1.17 3.25 -1.04
N GLN A 138 -1.74 2.07 -0.82
CA GLN A 138 -3.18 1.87 -0.74
C GLN A 138 -3.60 1.55 0.69
N SER A 139 -4.62 2.23 1.23
CA SER A 139 -5.19 1.94 2.55
C SER A 139 -4.08 1.89 3.62
N LEU A 140 -3.85 0.77 4.30
CA LEU A 140 -2.71 0.58 5.22
C LEU A 140 -1.39 1.02 4.58
N GLY A 141 -1.17 0.65 3.33
CA GLY A 141 0.04 1.01 2.58
C GLY A 141 0.20 2.52 2.36
N SER A 142 -0.87 3.32 2.45
CA SER A 142 -0.76 4.77 2.39
C SER A 142 0.00 5.33 3.61
N GLY A 143 -0.20 4.74 4.78
CA GLY A 143 0.57 5.06 5.98
C GLY A 143 2.04 4.67 5.83
N VAL A 144 2.31 3.48 5.30
CA VAL A 144 3.68 3.01 5.02
C VAL A 144 4.37 3.94 4.01
N ALA A 145 3.74 4.20 2.87
CA ALA A 145 4.31 5.05 1.82
C ALA A 145 4.60 6.48 2.31
N THR A 146 3.68 7.07 3.09
CA THR A 146 3.86 8.41 3.66
C THR A 146 5.03 8.44 4.64
N GLN A 147 5.15 7.45 5.53
CA GLN A 147 6.27 7.36 6.47
C GLN A 147 7.61 7.14 5.75
N VAL A 148 7.67 6.26 4.72
CA VAL A 148 8.88 6.09 3.90
C VAL A 148 9.27 7.40 3.22
N ALA A 149 8.32 8.10 2.57
CA ALA A 149 8.57 9.38 1.91
C ALA A 149 8.99 10.50 2.89
N SER A 150 8.64 10.39 4.18
CA SER A 150 9.03 11.36 5.20
C SER A 150 10.50 11.25 5.63
N VAL A 151 11.17 10.11 5.36
CA VAL A 151 12.55 9.80 5.77
C VAL A 151 13.44 9.42 4.59
N ARG A 152 12.91 9.29 3.39
CA ARG A 152 13.65 9.08 2.13
C ARG A 152 13.15 10.05 1.07
N HIS A 153 14.08 10.67 0.37
CA HIS A 153 13.74 11.41 -0.84
C HIS A 153 13.20 10.44 -1.88
N VAL A 154 12.12 10.83 -2.58
CA VAL A 154 11.53 10.08 -3.68
C VAL A 154 10.97 11.05 -4.71
N LYS A 155 10.81 10.60 -5.95
CA LYS A 155 10.30 11.42 -7.05
C LYS A 155 8.85 11.86 -6.81
N LYS A 156 8.01 10.95 -6.30
CA LYS A 156 6.57 11.20 -6.13
C LYS A 156 5.94 10.24 -5.13
N LEU A 157 4.92 10.71 -4.44
CA LEU A 157 4.06 9.92 -3.55
C LEU A 157 2.63 9.90 -4.08
N VAL A 158 2.05 8.70 -4.25
CA VAL A 158 0.67 8.49 -4.69
C VAL A 158 -0.08 7.70 -3.62
N LEU A 159 -1.16 8.25 -3.12
CA LEU A 159 -1.95 7.67 -2.04
C LEU A 159 -3.36 7.33 -2.52
N LEU A 160 -3.76 6.09 -2.32
CA LEU A 160 -5.06 5.55 -2.69
C LEU A 160 -5.85 5.25 -1.42
N VAL A 161 -7.05 5.84 -1.30
CA VAL A 161 -7.94 5.71 -0.14
C VAL A 161 -7.21 5.85 1.20
N PRO A 162 -6.45 6.96 1.40
CA PRO A 162 -5.55 7.09 2.53
C PRO A 162 -6.28 7.55 3.80
N PHE A 163 -5.60 7.36 4.94
CA PHE A 163 -5.98 7.90 6.25
C PHE A 163 -4.90 8.87 6.79
N ASP A 164 -5.32 9.78 7.63
CA ASP A 164 -4.44 10.68 8.40
C ASP A 164 -3.78 9.95 9.60
N SER A 165 -4.53 9.06 10.26
CA SER A 165 -4.06 8.22 11.35
C SER A 165 -4.91 6.97 11.45
N LEU A 166 -4.27 5.79 11.52
CA LEU A 166 -5.00 4.53 11.73
C LEU A 166 -5.73 4.54 13.08
N LEU A 167 -5.12 5.14 14.10
CA LEU A 167 -5.74 5.31 15.43
C LEU A 167 -7.02 6.16 15.35
N GLU A 168 -7.00 7.29 14.64
CA GLU A 168 -8.17 8.17 14.54
C GLU A 168 -9.27 7.55 13.69
N THR A 169 -8.91 6.82 12.62
CA THR A 169 -9.86 6.03 11.84
C THR A 169 -10.56 4.98 12.70
N ALA A 170 -9.79 4.22 13.48
CA ALA A 170 -10.34 3.21 14.38
C ALA A 170 -11.21 3.81 15.49
N ARG A 171 -10.86 4.99 16.03
CA ARG A 171 -11.70 5.73 17.01
C ARG A 171 -13.03 6.17 16.42
N GLY A 172 -13.02 6.61 15.17
CA GLY A 172 -14.27 6.99 14.47
C GLY A 172 -15.21 5.80 14.26
N LEU A 173 -14.66 4.63 13.96
CA LEU A 173 -15.42 3.39 13.76
C LEU A 173 -15.90 2.76 15.07
N PHE A 174 -15.12 2.90 16.15
CA PHE A 174 -15.37 2.26 17.45
C PHE A 174 -15.30 3.27 18.61
N PRO A 175 -16.22 4.28 18.67
CA PRO A 175 -16.13 5.40 19.61
C PRO A 175 -16.23 4.99 21.08
N TYR A 176 -16.80 3.82 21.37
CA TYR A 176 -16.98 3.32 22.75
C TYR A 176 -15.86 2.40 23.23
N LEU A 177 -14.88 2.07 22.36
CA LEU A 177 -13.75 1.22 22.73
C LEU A 177 -12.51 2.06 23.07
N PRO A 178 -11.69 1.64 24.03
CA PRO A 178 -10.41 2.28 24.33
C PRO A 178 -9.36 1.94 23.26
N VAL A 179 -9.62 2.36 22.01
CA VAL A 179 -8.85 1.97 20.81
C VAL A 179 -7.36 2.22 20.99
N LYS A 180 -6.98 3.31 21.66
CA LYS A 180 -5.56 3.64 21.92
C LYS A 180 -4.82 2.57 22.71
N LEU A 181 -5.52 1.84 23.59
CA LEU A 181 -4.93 0.77 24.39
C LEU A 181 -4.94 -0.58 23.63
N LEU A 182 -5.83 -0.73 22.67
CA LEU A 182 -6.05 -1.98 21.95
C LEU A 182 -5.29 -2.03 20.62
N LEU A 183 -4.99 -0.87 20.03
CA LEU A 183 -4.29 -0.76 18.75
C LEU A 183 -2.82 -0.37 19.00
N PRO A 184 -1.86 -1.30 18.87
CA PRO A 184 -0.44 -1.01 19.08
C PRO A 184 0.17 -0.18 17.95
N ASP A 185 -0.33 -0.35 16.72
CA ASP A 185 0.15 0.30 15.51
C ASP A 185 -0.76 1.47 15.14
N HIS A 186 -0.19 2.66 15.06
CA HIS A 186 -0.97 3.90 14.90
C HIS A 186 -0.92 4.48 13.49
N PHE A 187 0.15 4.22 12.74
CA PHE A 187 0.43 4.77 11.41
C PHE A 187 0.03 6.24 11.30
N ARG A 188 0.77 7.09 12.02
CA ARG A 188 0.53 8.54 12.13
C ARG A 188 0.99 9.26 10.85
N SER A 189 0.21 9.12 9.77
CA SER A 189 0.46 9.80 8.50
C SER A 189 0.41 11.32 8.63
N ASP A 190 -0.42 11.83 9.52
CA ASP A 190 -0.53 13.25 9.87
C ASP A 190 0.79 13.85 10.40
N LEU A 191 1.57 13.08 11.19
CA LEU A 191 2.86 13.51 11.71
C LEU A 191 4.01 13.32 10.70
N ALA A 192 3.85 12.41 9.74
CA ALA A 192 4.83 12.14 8.70
C ALA A 192 4.68 13.12 7.51
N ALA A 193 3.45 13.44 7.11
CA ALA A 193 3.14 14.26 5.95
C ALA A 193 3.87 15.61 5.87
N PRO A 194 4.05 16.39 6.96
CA PRO A 194 4.79 17.65 6.92
C PRO A 194 6.26 17.52 6.49
N LYS A 195 6.84 16.31 6.62
CA LYS A 195 8.26 16.02 6.31
C LYS A 195 8.45 15.50 4.87
N VAL A 196 7.36 15.20 4.16
CA VAL A 196 7.42 14.76 2.77
C VAL A 196 7.84 15.92 1.88
N ALA A 197 8.87 15.72 1.06
CA ALA A 197 9.46 16.76 0.23
C ALA A 197 9.16 16.62 -1.28
N CYS A 198 8.43 15.56 -1.68
CA CYS A 198 8.08 15.31 -3.09
C CYS A 198 6.61 15.69 -3.38
N PRO A 199 6.23 15.90 -4.65
CA PRO A 199 4.84 16.08 -5.05
C PRO A 199 3.98 14.88 -4.63
N VAL A 200 2.74 15.16 -4.17
CA VAL A 200 1.80 14.16 -3.68
C VAL A 200 0.55 14.12 -4.56
N SER A 201 0.05 12.92 -4.84
CA SER A 201 -1.28 12.72 -5.43
C SER A 201 -2.13 11.87 -4.48
N ILE A 202 -3.35 12.29 -4.22
CA ILE A 202 -4.33 11.55 -3.41
C ILE A 202 -5.54 11.21 -4.29
N LEU A 203 -5.87 9.92 -4.37
CA LEU A 203 -7.07 9.42 -5.02
C LEU A 203 -7.98 8.84 -3.93
N ALA A 204 -9.08 9.54 -3.65
CA ALA A 204 -9.97 9.23 -2.53
C ALA A 204 -11.32 8.67 -3.01
N ALA A 205 -11.86 7.72 -2.27
CA ALA A 205 -13.20 7.19 -2.48
C ALA A 205 -14.22 8.06 -1.72
N GLY A 206 -15.20 8.63 -2.43
CA GLY A 206 -16.17 9.56 -1.84
C GLY A 206 -17.23 8.88 -0.98
N ALA A 207 -17.49 7.60 -1.20
CA ALA A 207 -18.41 6.78 -0.41
C ALA A 207 -17.63 5.68 0.37
N ASP A 208 -16.42 6.00 0.83
CA ASP A 208 -15.56 5.07 1.57
C ASP A 208 -16.19 4.74 2.93
N GLU A 209 -16.55 3.47 3.09
CA GLU A 209 -17.19 2.92 4.28
C GLU A 209 -16.19 2.39 5.32
N VAL A 210 -14.91 2.26 4.92
CA VAL A 210 -13.82 1.77 5.77
C VAL A 210 -12.99 2.93 6.33
N ILE A 211 -12.59 3.85 5.44
CA ILE A 211 -11.85 5.07 5.79
C ILE A 211 -12.66 6.27 5.26
N PRO A 212 -13.54 6.86 6.06
CA PRO A 212 -14.36 7.98 5.62
C PRO A 212 -13.54 9.08 4.94
N PRO A 213 -14.02 9.69 3.83
CA PRO A 213 -13.20 10.56 2.97
C PRO A 213 -12.67 11.82 3.66
N HIS A 214 -13.20 12.18 4.82
CA HIS A 214 -12.66 13.30 5.60
C HIS A 214 -11.25 13.02 6.14
N HIS A 215 -10.83 11.74 6.31
CA HIS A 215 -9.46 11.37 6.68
C HIS A 215 -8.48 11.73 5.56
N ALA A 216 -8.83 11.43 4.30
CA ALA A 216 -8.01 11.81 3.15
C ALA A 216 -7.89 13.34 3.00
N LYS A 217 -8.98 14.08 3.28
CA LYS A 217 -8.98 15.55 3.26
C LYS A 217 -8.08 16.13 4.36
N ARG A 218 -8.17 15.62 5.60
CA ARG A 218 -7.27 16.02 6.67
C ARG A 218 -5.80 15.71 6.35
N LEU A 219 -5.52 14.52 5.83
CA LEU A 219 -4.17 14.16 5.43
C LEU A 219 -3.62 15.09 4.35
N ARG A 220 -4.43 15.44 3.34
CA ARG A 220 -4.06 16.42 2.31
C ARG A 220 -3.55 17.73 2.94
N ASP A 221 -4.27 18.21 3.94
CA ASP A 221 -3.99 19.51 4.59
C ASP A 221 -2.75 19.45 5.52
N CYS A 222 -2.23 18.24 5.81
CA CYS A 222 -1.00 18.05 6.58
C CYS A 222 0.28 18.17 5.74
N PHE A 223 0.21 18.04 4.41
CA PHE A 223 1.39 18.15 3.56
C PHE A 223 1.83 19.61 3.39
N SER A 224 3.15 19.84 3.45
CA SER A 224 3.77 21.16 3.17
C SER A 224 4.12 21.37 1.69
N VAL A 225 3.85 20.38 0.84
CA VAL A 225 4.13 20.38 -0.60
C VAL A 225 2.83 20.40 -1.40
N PRO A 226 2.87 20.71 -2.72
CA PRO A 226 1.68 20.65 -3.57
C PRO A 226 1.04 19.25 -3.59
N VAL A 227 -0.27 19.19 -3.34
CA VAL A 227 -1.06 17.95 -3.37
C VAL A 227 -2.11 18.04 -4.49
N SER A 228 -2.05 17.10 -5.43
CA SER A 228 -3.15 16.83 -6.34
C SER A 228 -4.16 15.92 -5.62
N TYR A 229 -5.39 16.37 -5.47
CA TYR A 229 -6.46 15.63 -4.81
C TYR A 229 -7.62 15.38 -5.76
N GLN A 230 -7.99 14.12 -5.94
CA GLN A 230 -9.16 13.72 -6.70
C GLN A 230 -10.03 12.77 -5.88
N GLU A 231 -11.31 13.12 -5.75
CA GLU A 231 -12.32 12.29 -5.11
C GLU A 231 -13.24 11.66 -6.16
N PHE A 232 -13.56 10.39 -5.99
CA PHE A 232 -14.51 9.63 -6.81
C PHE A 232 -15.80 9.44 -6.01
N PRO A 233 -16.85 10.27 -6.23
CA PRO A 233 -17.98 10.42 -5.30
C PRO A 233 -18.73 9.13 -4.97
N GLY A 234 -18.91 8.24 -5.95
CA GLY A 234 -19.63 6.96 -5.75
C GLY A 234 -18.72 5.78 -5.43
N ALA A 235 -17.41 6.00 -5.33
CA ALA A 235 -16.47 4.93 -5.04
C ALA A 235 -16.51 4.54 -3.56
N MET A 236 -16.52 3.25 -3.29
CA MET A 236 -16.29 2.65 -1.97
C MET A 236 -14.81 2.27 -1.83
N HIS A 237 -14.38 1.95 -0.61
CA HIS A 237 -12.97 1.66 -0.29
C HIS A 237 -12.28 0.70 -1.26
N ASN A 238 -12.94 -0.41 -1.55
CA ASN A 238 -12.37 -1.48 -2.39
C ASN A 238 -12.80 -1.43 -3.85
N THR A 239 -13.68 -0.51 -4.24
CA THR A 239 -14.19 -0.38 -5.62
C THR A 239 -13.70 0.85 -6.35
N ILE A 240 -12.85 1.66 -5.74
CA ILE A 240 -12.29 2.88 -6.35
C ILE A 240 -11.67 2.60 -7.74
N TRP A 241 -11.07 1.42 -7.92
CA TRP A 241 -10.46 0.95 -9.16
C TRP A 241 -11.46 0.81 -10.33
N LEU A 242 -12.75 0.67 -10.02
CA LEU A 242 -13.83 0.54 -10.99
C LEU A 242 -14.46 1.88 -11.35
N SER A 243 -14.04 2.96 -10.71
CA SER A 243 -14.63 4.28 -10.90
C SER A 243 -14.31 4.84 -12.27
N PRO A 244 -15.28 5.46 -12.96
CA PRO A 244 -15.03 6.14 -14.22
C PRO A 244 -13.89 7.17 -14.07
N GLY A 245 -12.90 7.07 -14.94
CA GLY A 245 -11.74 7.99 -14.94
C GLY A 245 -10.64 7.65 -13.93
N PHE A 246 -10.79 6.61 -13.09
CA PHE A 246 -9.75 6.21 -12.14
C PHE A 246 -8.43 5.83 -12.85
N ASP A 247 -8.50 4.99 -13.88
CA ASP A 247 -7.31 4.58 -14.65
C ASP A 247 -6.52 5.77 -15.19
N LYS A 248 -7.24 6.80 -15.71
CA LYS A 248 -6.62 8.04 -16.19
C LYS A 248 -5.96 8.80 -15.04
N ALA A 249 -6.66 8.97 -13.92
CA ALA A 249 -6.14 9.69 -12.76
C ALA A 249 -4.93 8.97 -12.15
N PHE A 250 -4.98 7.66 -12.03
CA PHE A 250 -3.87 6.85 -11.53
C PHE A 250 -2.65 6.94 -12.48
N SER A 251 -2.89 6.79 -13.80
CA SER A 251 -1.86 6.92 -14.84
C SER A 251 -1.14 8.28 -14.74
N GLN A 252 -1.89 9.38 -14.69
CA GLN A 252 -1.34 10.72 -14.52
C GLN A 252 -0.59 10.89 -13.18
N SER A 253 -1.10 10.24 -12.13
CA SER A 253 -0.47 10.29 -10.80
C SER A 253 0.88 9.61 -10.76
N ILE A 254 1.10 8.56 -11.53
CA ILE A 254 2.39 7.87 -11.65
C ILE A 254 3.26 8.41 -12.80
N GLY A 255 2.80 9.44 -13.52
CA GLY A 255 3.56 10.07 -14.59
C GLY A 255 3.55 9.30 -15.92
N TYR A 256 2.39 8.71 -16.25
CA TYR A 256 2.17 7.95 -17.49
C TYR A 256 0.96 8.47 -18.26
#